data_d6fe22d0ba677db4007824ea3948bf45
#
_entry.id   d6fe22d0ba677db4007824ea3948bf45
#
_cell.length_a   1.000
_cell.length_b   1.000
_cell.length_c   1.000
_cell.angle_alpha   90.00
_cell.angle_beta   90.00
_cell.angle_gamma   90.00
#
_symmetry.space_group_name_H-M   'P 1'
#
loop_
_entity.id
_entity.type
_entity.pdbx_description
1 polymer ?
#
loop_
_entity_poly.entity_id
_entity_poly.type
_entity_poly.pdbx_seq_one_letter_code
_entity_poly.pdbx_strand_id
1 'polypeptide(L)'
;MRAFGTDRPRRRYTAWAAATLLVGGLLGCSVEQTLPPPYCETSGSGLIVAQSVPPATQIPCLSDLPAGWSVSTVKVNEHHSVVTLDSDRAGDGAAVLRFEDSCDVSAAVSAPSELLLAERYDAIEQVRPSFRAERFYVFDGGCVYWTFDFDAGVSATESVAIGDILTLISRADLQRSISETFLDEEI
;
A
#
# COMPACT_ATOMS: atom_id res chain seq x y z
N MET A 1 76.36 27.78 -54.70
CA MET A 1 75.47 28.64 -53.87
C MET A 1 74.37 27.76 -53.31
N ARG A 2 74.19 27.79 -52.01
CA ARG A 2 73.45 26.77 -51.24
C ARG A 2 71.91 27.02 -51.29
N ALA A 3 71.15 25.97 -51.60
CA ALA A 3 69.72 26.01 -51.43
C ALA A 3 69.31 25.21 -50.16
N PHE A 4 68.65 25.90 -49.26
CA PHE A 4 68.14 25.31 -48.02
C PHE A 4 66.82 24.61 -48.30
N GLY A 5 66.77 23.31 -48.05
CA GLY A 5 65.53 22.51 -47.99
C GLY A 5 64.89 22.62 -46.62
N THR A 6 63.65 23.07 -46.58
CA THR A 6 62.82 23.06 -45.38
C THR A 6 61.99 21.78 -45.32
N ASP A 7 62.42 20.90 -44.45
CA ASP A 7 61.73 19.66 -44.17
C ASP A 7 60.59 19.98 -43.16
N ARG A 8 59.31 19.72 -43.58
CA ARG A 8 58.13 19.88 -42.70
C ARG A 8 57.75 18.51 -42.13
N PRO A 9 57.74 18.30 -40.84
CA PRO A 9 57.26 17.05 -40.25
C PRO A 9 55.76 16.91 -40.42
N ARG A 10 55.34 15.82 -41.04
CA ARG A 10 53.93 15.37 -41.11
C ARG A 10 53.46 14.98 -39.69
N ARG A 11 52.67 15.82 -39.08
CA ARG A 11 51.89 15.47 -37.87
C ARG A 11 50.84 14.42 -38.25
N ARG A 12 51.07 13.18 -37.75
CA ARG A 12 50.06 12.12 -37.72
C ARG A 12 49.08 12.46 -36.59
N TYR A 13 47.86 12.88 -36.96
CA TYR A 13 46.77 12.98 -36.01
C TYR A 13 46.22 11.58 -35.81
N THR A 14 46.54 10.96 -34.71
CA THR A 14 45.85 9.78 -34.21
C THR A 14 44.45 10.24 -33.74
N ALA A 15 43.44 9.91 -34.50
CA ALA A 15 42.04 10.09 -34.12
C ALA A 15 41.73 9.12 -32.98
N TRP A 16 41.66 9.63 -31.77
CA TRP A 16 41.05 8.92 -30.64
C TRP A 16 39.54 9.04 -30.78
N ALA A 17 38.91 7.96 -31.23
CA ALA A 17 37.49 7.79 -31.20
C ALA A 17 37.08 7.62 -29.73
N ALA A 18 36.62 8.69 -29.10
CA ALA A 18 35.98 8.65 -27.79
C ALA A 18 34.59 8.01 -27.99
N ALA A 19 34.51 6.71 -27.71
CA ALA A 19 33.22 6.00 -27.57
C ALA A 19 32.59 6.47 -26.26
N THR A 20 31.73 7.48 -26.33
CA THR A 20 30.85 7.89 -25.24
C THR A 20 29.73 6.85 -25.11
N LEU A 21 29.90 5.90 -24.20
CA LEU A 21 28.85 5.02 -23.72
C LEU A 21 27.80 5.88 -22.98
N LEU A 22 26.70 6.20 -23.69
CA LEU A 22 25.48 6.71 -23.08
C LEU A 22 24.85 5.57 -22.26
N VAL A 23 25.26 5.47 -21.01
CA VAL A 23 24.50 4.72 -19.99
C VAL A 23 23.26 5.56 -19.69
N GLY A 24 22.21 5.35 -20.51
CA GLY A 24 20.87 5.85 -20.23
C GLY A 24 20.35 5.17 -18.98
N GLY A 25 20.55 5.82 -17.81
CA GLY A 25 19.88 5.44 -16.59
C GLY A 25 18.39 5.56 -16.80
N LEU A 26 17.70 4.42 -16.89
CA LEU A 26 16.25 4.32 -16.71
C LEU A 26 15.98 4.68 -15.23
N LEU A 27 15.91 5.99 -14.96
CA LEU A 27 15.24 6.50 -13.75
C LEU A 27 13.77 6.15 -13.93
N GLY A 28 13.39 4.95 -13.48
CA GLY A 28 12.01 4.59 -13.31
C GLY A 28 11.40 5.60 -12.33
N CYS A 29 10.69 6.59 -12.86
CA CYS A 29 9.81 7.40 -12.05
C CYS A 29 8.73 6.44 -11.52
N SER A 30 8.87 6.00 -10.27
CA SER A 30 7.76 5.46 -9.53
C SER A 30 6.79 6.63 -9.32
N VAL A 31 5.79 6.75 -10.17
CA VAL A 31 4.68 7.67 -9.94
C VAL A 31 3.93 7.08 -8.76
N GLU A 32 4.10 7.65 -7.59
CA GLU A 32 3.28 7.37 -6.43
C GLU A 32 1.89 7.93 -6.74
N GLN A 33 1.04 7.10 -7.33
CA GLN A 33 -0.35 7.45 -7.57
C GLN A 33 -1.07 7.40 -6.22
N THR A 34 -1.58 8.55 -5.80
CA THR A 34 -2.53 8.60 -4.69
C THR A 34 -3.84 7.99 -5.19
N LEU A 35 -4.06 6.72 -4.88
CA LEU A 35 -5.31 6.05 -5.19
C LEU A 35 -6.41 6.57 -4.25
N PRO A 36 -7.65 6.67 -4.73
CA PRO A 36 -8.76 6.94 -3.83
C PRO A 36 -8.87 5.82 -2.78
N PRO A 37 -9.40 6.12 -1.59
CA PRO A 37 -9.61 5.12 -0.56
C PRO A 37 -10.40 3.92 -1.09
N PRO A 38 -10.10 2.69 -0.65
CA PRO A 38 -10.83 1.49 -1.05
C PRO A 38 -12.16 1.39 -0.29
N TYR A 39 -13.08 2.31 -0.58
CA TYR A 39 -14.43 2.26 -0.01
C TYR A 39 -15.19 1.01 -0.47
N CYS A 40 -16.15 0.55 0.36
CA CYS A 40 -16.93 -0.66 0.11
C CYS A 40 -17.92 -0.54 -1.07
N GLU A 41 -17.97 0.60 -1.70
CA GLU A 41 -18.64 0.78 -2.98
C GLU A 41 -17.81 0.19 -4.12
N THR A 42 -18.44 -0.22 -5.20
CA THR A 42 -17.83 -0.88 -6.37
C THR A 42 -16.89 0.04 -7.19
N SER A 43 -16.14 0.89 -6.51
CA SER A 43 -15.17 1.80 -7.12
C SER A 43 -13.87 1.08 -7.51
N GLY A 44 -13.18 1.57 -8.55
CA GLY A 44 -12.00 0.95 -9.11
C GLY A 44 -10.84 0.69 -8.15
N SER A 45 -10.77 1.38 -6.99
CA SER A 45 -9.73 1.16 -5.98
C SER A 45 -9.89 -0.17 -5.23
N GLY A 46 -11.12 -0.62 -4.95
CA GLY A 46 -11.39 -1.93 -4.35
C GLY A 46 -10.90 -3.07 -5.24
N LEU A 47 -11.05 -2.93 -6.56
CA LEU A 47 -10.52 -3.89 -7.54
C LEU A 47 -9.00 -3.99 -7.52
N ILE A 48 -8.31 -2.86 -7.44
CA ILE A 48 -6.84 -2.82 -7.40
C ILE A 48 -6.35 -3.47 -6.10
N VAL A 49 -6.98 -3.16 -4.97
CA VAL A 49 -6.68 -3.81 -3.68
C VAL A 49 -6.93 -5.32 -3.76
N ALA A 50 -8.04 -5.76 -4.38
CA ALA A 50 -8.34 -7.18 -4.54
C ALA A 50 -7.28 -7.94 -5.38
N GLN A 51 -6.61 -7.26 -6.31
CA GLN A 51 -5.58 -7.86 -7.15
C GLN A 51 -4.24 -8.01 -6.42
N SER A 52 -3.99 -7.25 -5.35
CA SER A 52 -2.72 -7.33 -4.61
C SER A 52 -2.53 -8.67 -3.89
N VAL A 53 -3.62 -9.34 -3.48
CA VAL A 53 -3.57 -10.63 -2.79
C VAL A 53 -4.52 -11.62 -3.48
N PRO A 54 -4.13 -12.20 -4.61
CA PRO A 54 -5.00 -13.07 -5.41
C PRO A 54 -5.61 -14.28 -4.68
N PRO A 55 -4.91 -14.96 -3.74
CA PRO A 55 -5.47 -16.12 -3.04
C PRO A 55 -6.53 -15.77 -1.99
N ALA A 56 -6.61 -14.51 -1.55
CA ALA A 56 -7.52 -14.08 -0.50
C ALA A 56 -9.00 -14.26 -0.90
N THR A 57 -9.78 -14.91 -0.04
CA THR A 57 -11.23 -15.11 -0.24
C THR A 57 -12.05 -13.89 0.15
N GLN A 58 -11.48 -13.02 0.99
CA GLN A 58 -12.07 -11.77 1.46
C GLN A 58 -11.23 -10.59 1.02
N ILE A 59 -11.88 -9.47 0.72
CA ILE A 59 -11.27 -8.22 0.28
C ILE A 59 -11.62 -7.13 1.29
N PRO A 60 -10.62 -6.44 1.87
CA PRO A 60 -10.88 -5.34 2.79
C PRO A 60 -11.41 -4.12 2.05
N CYS A 61 -12.38 -3.47 2.64
CA CYS A 61 -12.86 -2.16 2.24
C CYS A 61 -13.18 -1.30 3.48
N LEU A 62 -13.22 0.00 3.31
CA LEU A 62 -13.48 0.95 4.36
C LEU A 62 -14.89 1.53 4.21
N SER A 63 -15.61 1.64 5.32
CA SER A 63 -16.79 2.50 5.41
C SER A 63 -16.38 3.97 5.60
N ASP A 64 -17.35 4.85 5.84
CA ASP A 64 -17.07 6.25 6.09
C ASP A 64 -16.10 6.45 7.27
N LEU A 65 -15.13 7.34 7.08
CA LEU A 65 -14.16 7.68 8.10
C LEU A 65 -14.81 8.49 9.23
N PRO A 66 -14.44 8.24 10.50
CA PRO A 66 -14.84 9.08 11.61
C PRO A 66 -14.34 10.52 11.45
N ALA A 67 -15.03 11.47 12.08
CA ALA A 67 -14.62 12.88 12.04
C ALA A 67 -13.19 13.08 12.57
N GLY A 68 -12.39 13.85 11.84
CA GLY A 68 -10.98 14.12 12.14
C GLY A 68 -10.01 13.04 11.64
N TRP A 69 -10.50 12.07 10.87
CA TRP A 69 -9.66 11.09 10.19
C TRP A 69 -9.69 11.28 8.66
N SER A 70 -8.57 11.04 8.03
CA SER A 70 -8.41 11.13 6.57
C SER A 70 -7.44 10.07 6.06
N VAL A 71 -7.63 9.63 4.82
CA VAL A 71 -6.64 8.75 4.15
C VAL A 71 -5.54 9.62 3.58
N SER A 72 -4.30 9.40 4.01
CA SER A 72 -3.13 10.09 3.50
C SER A 72 -2.51 9.38 2.30
N THR A 73 -2.42 8.05 2.32
CA THR A 73 -1.88 7.29 1.19
C THR A 73 -2.57 5.95 1.00
N VAL A 74 -2.65 5.52 -0.26
CA VAL A 74 -3.00 4.15 -0.64
C VAL A 74 -1.90 3.63 -1.56
N LYS A 75 -1.23 2.56 -1.15
CA LYS A 75 -0.18 1.89 -1.93
C LYS A 75 -0.62 0.45 -2.20
N VAL A 76 -0.51 0.05 -3.47
CA VAL A 76 -0.81 -1.32 -3.88
C VAL A 76 0.41 -1.86 -4.62
N ASN A 77 0.87 -3.04 -4.19
CA ASN A 77 1.97 -3.77 -4.79
C ASN A 77 1.53 -5.20 -5.10
N GLU A 78 2.40 -5.96 -5.74
CA GLU A 78 2.26 -7.41 -5.81
C GLU A 78 2.41 -7.97 -4.38
N HIS A 79 1.46 -8.78 -3.94
CA HIS A 79 1.39 -9.45 -2.64
C HIS A 79 0.88 -8.63 -1.44
N HIS A 80 0.76 -7.30 -1.54
CA HIS A 80 0.20 -6.51 -0.44
C HIS A 80 -0.38 -5.16 -0.87
N SER A 81 -1.30 -4.66 -0.06
CA SER A 81 -1.71 -3.26 -0.12
C SER A 81 -1.65 -2.59 1.26
N VAL A 82 -1.45 -1.28 1.26
CA VAL A 82 -1.30 -0.47 2.47
C VAL A 82 -2.14 0.80 2.33
N VAL A 83 -2.98 1.06 3.32
CA VAL A 83 -3.74 2.31 3.47
C VAL A 83 -3.28 2.99 4.75
N THR A 84 -2.78 4.22 4.65
CA THR A 84 -2.35 5.02 5.79
C THR A 84 -3.39 6.09 6.09
N LEU A 85 -3.74 6.23 7.37
CA LEU A 85 -4.69 7.20 7.86
C LEU A 85 -4.02 8.15 8.84
N ASP A 86 -4.31 9.44 8.65
CA ASP A 86 -3.94 10.52 9.56
C ASP A 86 -5.15 10.91 10.41
N SER A 87 -4.88 11.43 11.59
CA SER A 87 -5.91 11.90 12.51
C SER A 87 -5.52 13.23 13.14
N ASP A 88 -6.46 14.19 13.16
CA ASP A 88 -6.28 15.49 13.82
C ASP A 88 -5.93 15.36 15.31
N ARG A 89 -6.23 14.22 15.93
CA ARG A 89 -6.02 13.95 17.37
C ARG A 89 -4.95 12.91 17.63
N ALA A 90 -4.88 11.88 16.79
CA ALA A 90 -4.00 10.74 17.02
C ALA A 90 -2.65 10.85 16.30
N GLY A 91 -2.51 11.82 15.38
CA GLY A 91 -1.28 12.12 14.68
C GLY A 91 -1.25 11.66 13.22
N ASP A 92 -0.15 11.96 12.54
CA ASP A 92 0.09 11.54 11.17
C ASP A 92 0.43 10.03 11.14
N GLY A 93 -0.17 9.30 10.20
CA GLY A 93 0.02 7.84 10.10
C GLY A 93 -0.48 7.06 11.31
N ALA A 94 -1.40 7.64 12.09
CA ALA A 94 -1.89 7.09 13.35
C ALA A 94 -2.50 5.69 13.22
N ALA A 95 -3.04 5.34 12.04
CA ALA A 95 -3.50 4.00 11.74
C ALA A 95 -3.07 3.58 10.34
N VAL A 96 -2.57 2.35 10.23
CA VAL A 96 -2.16 1.77 8.95
C VAL A 96 -2.87 0.44 8.78
N LEU A 97 -3.67 0.33 7.71
CA LEU A 97 -4.29 -0.92 7.29
C LEU A 97 -3.40 -1.61 6.27
N ARG A 98 -3.07 -2.87 6.51
CA ARG A 98 -2.33 -3.72 5.57
C ARG A 98 -3.15 -4.93 5.19
N PHE A 99 -3.07 -5.33 3.93
CA PHE A 99 -3.68 -6.53 3.40
C PHE A 99 -2.59 -7.36 2.72
N GLU A 100 -2.41 -8.60 3.19
CA GLU A 100 -1.30 -9.48 2.81
C GLU A 100 -1.80 -10.92 2.65
N ASP A 101 -0.99 -11.78 2.03
CA ASP A 101 -1.31 -13.21 1.85
C ASP A 101 -1.21 -14.02 3.15
N SER A 102 -0.44 -13.53 4.13
CA SER A 102 -0.28 -14.17 5.45
C SER A 102 0.17 -13.18 6.50
N CYS A 103 -0.22 -13.41 7.77
CA CYS A 103 0.22 -12.62 8.92
C CYS A 103 0.87 -13.53 9.97
N ASP A 104 1.90 -13.03 10.64
CA ASP A 104 2.43 -13.67 11.84
C ASP A 104 1.65 -13.19 13.08
N VAL A 105 0.79 -14.06 13.58
CA VAL A 105 -0.01 -13.81 14.80
C VAL A 105 0.57 -14.49 16.04
N SER A 106 1.80 -15.00 15.98
CA SER A 106 2.39 -15.78 17.08
C SER A 106 2.55 -15.00 18.39
N ALA A 107 2.69 -13.67 18.31
CA ALA A 107 2.77 -12.77 19.47
C ALA A 107 1.42 -12.15 19.86
N ALA A 108 0.34 -12.45 19.14
CA ALA A 108 -0.99 -11.89 19.36
C ALA A 108 -1.90 -12.85 20.13
N VAL A 109 -2.93 -12.30 20.75
CA VAL A 109 -3.91 -13.05 21.55
C VAL A 109 -5.23 -13.10 20.76
N SER A 110 -5.81 -14.30 20.64
CA SER A 110 -7.12 -14.48 20.01
C SER A 110 -8.19 -13.68 20.75
N ALA A 111 -9.04 -13.00 19.97
CA ALA A 111 -10.14 -12.18 20.46
C ALA A 111 -11.43 -12.48 19.66
N PRO A 112 -12.62 -12.18 20.19
CA PRO A 112 -13.85 -12.26 19.43
C PRO A 112 -13.79 -11.36 18.19
N SER A 113 -14.14 -11.92 17.03
CA SER A 113 -14.16 -11.16 15.77
C SER A 113 -15.55 -10.57 15.54
N GLU A 114 -15.60 -9.31 15.19
CA GLU A 114 -16.77 -8.61 14.67
C GLU A 114 -16.98 -8.84 13.17
N LEU A 115 -15.91 -9.26 12.47
CA LEU A 115 -15.96 -9.57 11.05
C LEU A 115 -16.31 -11.05 10.84
N LEU A 116 -17.38 -11.29 10.09
CA LEU A 116 -17.75 -12.64 9.71
C LEU A 116 -16.66 -13.24 8.81
N LEU A 117 -16.41 -14.55 8.98
CA LEU A 117 -15.43 -15.31 8.19
C LEU A 117 -13.96 -14.91 8.41
N ALA A 118 -13.65 -14.18 9.47
CA ALA A 118 -12.28 -13.85 9.87
C ALA A 118 -12.06 -14.14 11.37
N GLU A 119 -10.93 -14.73 11.70
CA GLU A 119 -10.46 -14.86 13.08
C GLU A 119 -9.69 -13.60 13.47
N ARG A 120 -9.97 -13.08 14.68
CA ARG A 120 -9.30 -11.88 15.19
C ARG A 120 -8.23 -12.22 16.21
N TYR A 121 -7.11 -11.49 16.11
CA TYR A 121 -6.01 -11.51 17.08
C TYR A 121 -5.57 -10.08 17.37
N ASP A 122 -5.30 -9.77 18.64
CA ASP A 122 -4.83 -8.47 19.08
C ASP A 122 -3.44 -8.59 19.75
N ALA A 123 -2.50 -7.73 19.37
CA ALA A 123 -1.22 -7.55 20.04
C ALA A 123 -1.11 -6.11 20.54
N ILE A 124 -1.15 -5.91 21.86
CA ILE A 124 -1.04 -4.59 22.47
C ILE A 124 0.39 -4.44 22.99
N GLU A 125 1.17 -3.58 22.35
CA GLU A 125 2.55 -3.29 22.76
C GLU A 125 2.60 -2.27 23.88
N GLN A 126 1.79 -1.20 23.78
CA GLN A 126 1.81 -0.09 24.71
C GLN A 126 0.42 0.56 24.85
N VAL A 127 0.06 0.91 26.09
CA VAL A 127 -1.19 1.61 26.37
C VAL A 127 -0.95 3.07 26.75
N ARG A 128 0.18 3.37 27.39
CA ARG A 128 0.58 4.72 27.86
C ARG A 128 2.11 4.88 27.79
N PRO A 129 2.64 6.10 27.52
CA PRO A 129 1.95 7.38 27.30
C PRO A 129 1.28 7.51 25.93
N SER A 130 1.70 6.74 24.92
CA SER A 130 1.09 6.59 23.60
C SER A 130 0.45 5.21 23.49
N PHE A 131 -0.51 5.05 22.59
CA PHE A 131 -1.11 3.74 22.30
C PHE A 131 -0.44 3.12 21.08
N ARG A 132 0.07 1.88 21.24
CA ARG A 132 0.58 1.06 20.14
C ARG A 132 -0.02 -0.33 20.20
N ALA A 133 -0.58 -0.78 19.11
CA ALA A 133 -1.18 -2.10 19.01
C ALA A 133 -1.27 -2.55 17.55
N GLU A 134 -1.40 -3.86 17.38
CA GLU A 134 -1.78 -4.46 16.11
C GLU A 134 -3.06 -5.27 16.30
N ARG A 135 -3.91 -5.27 15.26
CA ARG A 135 -5.15 -6.04 15.23
C ARG A 135 -5.25 -6.76 13.89
N PHE A 136 -5.22 -8.06 13.95
CA PHE A 136 -5.22 -8.94 12.79
C PHE A 136 -6.60 -9.57 12.59
N TYR A 137 -6.98 -9.73 11.33
CA TYR A 137 -8.13 -10.51 10.87
C TYR A 137 -7.63 -11.51 9.84
N VAL A 138 -7.59 -12.79 10.22
CA VAL A 138 -7.07 -13.88 9.41
C VAL A 138 -8.23 -14.65 8.79
N PHE A 139 -8.16 -14.90 7.49
CA PHE A 139 -9.16 -15.64 6.73
C PHE A 139 -8.48 -16.49 5.65
N ASP A 140 -9.25 -17.28 4.94
CA ASP A 140 -8.72 -18.19 3.94
C ASP A 140 -8.03 -17.43 2.80
N GLY A 141 -6.75 -17.76 2.57
CA GLY A 141 -5.90 -17.19 1.52
C GLY A 141 -5.38 -15.78 1.80
N GLY A 142 -5.54 -15.21 3.01
CA GLY A 142 -5.01 -13.90 3.33
C GLY A 142 -5.31 -13.42 4.75
N CYS A 143 -4.79 -12.25 5.03
CA CYS A 143 -5.11 -11.52 6.25
C CYS A 143 -5.10 -10.01 6.03
N VAL A 144 -5.83 -9.30 6.85
CA VAL A 144 -5.81 -7.84 6.94
C VAL A 144 -5.53 -7.45 8.38
N TYR A 145 -4.72 -6.42 8.58
CA TYR A 145 -4.44 -5.95 9.92
C TYR A 145 -4.24 -4.45 10.02
N TRP A 146 -4.62 -3.92 11.17
CA TRP A 146 -4.35 -2.57 11.61
C TRP A 146 -3.06 -2.53 12.42
N THR A 147 -2.21 -1.55 12.16
CA THR A 147 -1.18 -1.07 13.07
C THR A 147 -1.61 0.30 13.59
N PHE A 148 -1.66 0.48 14.90
CA PHE A 148 -1.99 1.75 15.57
C PHE A 148 -0.74 2.30 16.26
N ASP A 149 -0.43 3.57 16.00
CA ASP A 149 0.64 4.32 16.68
C ASP A 149 0.14 5.74 16.96
N PHE A 150 -0.49 5.93 18.13
CA PHE A 150 -1.13 7.17 18.50
C PHE A 150 -0.19 8.08 19.29
N ASP A 151 -0.33 9.38 19.08
CA ASP A 151 0.34 10.39 19.86
C ASP A 151 0.08 10.26 21.38
N ALA A 152 1.00 10.79 22.19
CA ALA A 152 0.89 10.71 23.62
C ALA A 152 -0.38 11.42 24.15
N GLY A 153 -1.08 10.73 25.04
CA GLY A 153 -2.32 11.21 25.65
C GLY A 153 -3.59 10.89 24.89
N VAL A 154 -3.50 10.33 23.68
CA VAL A 154 -4.67 9.87 22.92
C VAL A 154 -5.20 8.56 23.52
N SER A 155 -6.52 8.45 23.59
CA SER A 155 -7.18 7.27 24.14
C SER A 155 -7.09 6.06 23.19
N ALA A 156 -6.83 4.88 23.75
CA ALA A 156 -6.92 3.62 23.03
C ALA A 156 -8.32 3.37 22.39
N THR A 157 -9.37 4.05 22.85
CA THR A 157 -10.72 3.94 22.28
C THR A 157 -10.81 4.42 20.83
N GLU A 158 -9.90 5.28 20.38
CA GLU A 158 -9.82 5.68 18.98
C GLU A 158 -9.54 4.49 18.04
N SER A 159 -8.77 3.48 18.52
CA SER A 159 -8.53 2.27 17.74
C SER A 159 -9.77 1.40 17.52
N VAL A 160 -10.77 1.52 18.41
CA VAL A 160 -12.06 0.84 18.22
C VAL A 160 -12.83 1.54 17.10
N ALA A 161 -12.96 2.86 17.17
CA ALA A 161 -13.69 3.64 16.16
C ALA A 161 -13.09 3.46 14.74
N ILE A 162 -11.76 3.37 14.63
CA ILE A 162 -11.08 3.09 13.36
C ILE A 162 -11.18 1.60 12.99
N GLY A 163 -11.11 0.69 13.93
CA GLY A 163 -11.30 -0.73 13.68
C GLY A 163 -12.68 -1.02 13.06
N ASP A 164 -13.70 -0.35 13.54
CA ASP A 164 -15.10 -0.55 13.13
C ASP A 164 -15.42 -0.10 11.70
N ILE A 165 -14.56 0.71 11.05
CA ILE A 165 -14.75 1.08 9.64
C ILE A 165 -14.33 -0.01 8.66
N LEU A 166 -13.57 -1.01 9.11
CA LEU A 166 -13.15 -2.12 8.27
C LEU A 166 -14.32 -3.07 8.01
N THR A 167 -14.54 -3.36 6.76
CA THR A 167 -15.49 -4.38 6.30
C THR A 167 -14.78 -5.34 5.36
N LEU A 168 -15.22 -6.59 5.34
CA LEU A 168 -14.76 -7.60 4.40
C LEU A 168 -15.88 -7.94 3.41
N ILE A 169 -15.58 -7.91 2.13
CA ILE A 169 -16.46 -8.39 1.07
C ILE A 169 -15.89 -9.66 0.47
N SER A 170 -16.74 -10.62 0.16
CA SER A 170 -16.24 -11.85 -0.48
C SER A 170 -15.73 -11.54 -1.89
N ARG A 171 -14.62 -12.16 -2.28
CA ARG A 171 -14.10 -12.05 -3.65
C ARG A 171 -15.14 -12.50 -4.69
N ALA A 172 -15.95 -13.50 -4.38
CA ALA A 172 -16.99 -13.99 -5.26
C ALA A 172 -18.11 -12.95 -5.47
N ASP A 173 -18.49 -12.21 -4.42
CA ASP A 173 -19.48 -11.14 -4.53
C ASP A 173 -18.95 -9.95 -5.32
N LEU A 174 -17.69 -9.58 -5.08
CA LEU A 174 -17.02 -8.54 -5.87
C LEU A 174 -16.97 -8.92 -7.36
N GLN A 175 -16.59 -10.15 -7.70
CA GLN A 175 -16.57 -10.62 -9.09
C GLN A 175 -17.95 -10.60 -9.73
N ARG A 176 -18.99 -10.99 -8.98
CA ARG A 176 -20.38 -10.95 -9.46
C ARG A 176 -20.82 -9.52 -9.74
N SER A 177 -20.60 -8.60 -8.82
CA SER A 177 -20.96 -7.19 -8.97
C SER A 177 -20.31 -6.55 -10.19
N ILE A 178 -19.02 -6.88 -10.43
CA ILE A 178 -18.31 -6.41 -11.63
C ILE A 178 -18.96 -6.96 -12.90
N SER A 179 -19.26 -8.27 -12.94
CA SER A 179 -19.87 -8.91 -14.09
C SER A 179 -21.24 -8.31 -14.43
N GLU A 180 -22.04 -8.04 -13.42
CA GLU A 180 -23.37 -7.41 -13.58
C GLU A 180 -23.23 -5.99 -14.15
N THR A 181 -22.29 -5.17 -13.64
CA THR A 181 -22.06 -3.81 -14.13
C THR A 181 -21.63 -3.78 -15.59
N PHE A 182 -20.75 -4.71 -16.01
CA PHE A 182 -20.29 -4.76 -17.41
C PHE A 182 -21.33 -5.33 -18.37
N LEU A 183 -22.23 -6.21 -17.90
CA LEU A 183 -23.29 -6.77 -18.75
C LEU A 183 -24.46 -5.80 -18.97
N ASP A 184 -24.72 -4.90 -18.01
CA ASP A 184 -25.75 -3.86 -18.14
C ASP A 184 -25.34 -2.69 -19.07
N GLU A 185 -24.05 -2.55 -19.36
CA GLU A 185 -23.53 -1.47 -20.22
C GLU A 185 -23.51 -1.86 -21.73
N GLU A 186 -23.78 -3.13 -22.07
CA GLU A 186 -23.82 -3.62 -23.47
C GLU A 186 -25.23 -3.66 -24.10
N ILE A 187 -26.25 -3.11 -23.44
CA ILE A 187 -27.61 -3.03 -23.96
C ILE A 187 -27.99 -1.57 -24.23
#